data_da8ec5709498dcd828704e5e40d9ca93
#
_entry.id   da8ec5709498dcd828704e5e40d9ca93
#
_cell.length_a   1.000
_cell.length_b   1.000
_cell.length_c   1.000
_cell.angle_alpha   90.00
_cell.angle_beta   90.00
_cell.angle_gamma   90.00
#
_symmetry.space_group_name_H-M   'P 1'
#
loop_
_entity.id
_entity.type
_entity.pdbx_description
1 polymer ?
#
loop_
_entity_poly.entity_id
_entity_poly.type
_entity_poly.pdbx_seq_one_letter_code
_entity_poly.pdbx_strand_id
1 'polypeptide(L)'
;MWKEKVLEEAKKVDNPFDAYAENPFAMPLGRKVAEEDICEADVVIYVISRISGEGKDRRKVKGDYYLSEREEEDLRYLAEMNKPVILILNAGGPVELTDILEQTDNIKGILNISQLGQEGGDALADVLLGKEVPGGKLTTTWARRYEDYPASEEYG
;
A
#
# COMPACT_ATOMS: atom_id res chain seq x y z
N MET A 1 -15.69 13.37 -2.31
CA MET A 1 -15.02 12.57 -3.36
C MET A 1 -14.87 11.08 -3.00
N TRP A 2 -14.05 10.67 -2.01
CA TRP A 2 -13.97 9.26 -1.60
C TRP A 2 -15.24 8.77 -0.90
N LYS A 3 -15.71 9.49 0.08
CA LYS A 3 -16.96 9.21 0.81
C LYS A 3 -18.18 9.09 -0.11
N GLU A 4 -18.24 9.89 -1.15
CA GLU A 4 -19.29 9.84 -2.15
C GLU A 4 -19.21 8.59 -3.01
N LYS A 5 -18.01 8.18 -3.45
CA LYS A 5 -17.81 6.93 -4.21
C LYS A 5 -18.19 5.71 -3.39
N VAL A 6 -17.76 5.64 -2.12
CA VAL A 6 -18.14 4.55 -1.22
C VAL A 6 -19.65 4.50 -1.02
N LEU A 7 -20.31 5.65 -0.87
CA LEU A 7 -21.78 5.71 -0.73
C LEU A 7 -22.50 5.34 -2.03
N GLU A 8 -21.93 5.63 -3.20
CA GLU A 8 -22.49 5.21 -4.48
C GLU A 8 -22.34 3.70 -4.70
N GLU A 9 -21.21 3.11 -4.36
CA GLU A 9 -21.02 1.67 -4.44
C GLU A 9 -21.88 0.93 -3.40
N ALA A 10 -22.00 1.47 -2.18
CA ALA A 10 -22.88 0.92 -1.14
C ALA A 10 -24.36 0.88 -1.54
N LYS A 11 -24.80 1.74 -2.45
CA LYS A 11 -26.18 1.72 -2.99
C LYS A 11 -26.41 0.59 -4.01
N LYS A 12 -25.36 -0.01 -4.55
CA LYS A 12 -25.45 -1.04 -5.58
C LYS A 12 -25.53 -2.46 -5.01
N VAL A 13 -25.34 -2.62 -3.70
CA VAL A 13 -25.34 -3.90 -3.00
C VAL A 13 -26.41 -3.92 -1.91
N ASP A 14 -27.02 -5.07 -1.72
CA ASP A 14 -28.09 -5.25 -0.71
C ASP A 14 -27.57 -5.15 0.73
N ASN A 15 -26.27 -5.40 0.93
CA ASN A 15 -25.61 -5.30 2.22
C ASN A 15 -24.46 -4.27 2.15
N PRO A 16 -24.52 -3.18 2.94
CA PRO A 16 -23.44 -2.18 2.97
C PRO A 16 -22.06 -2.73 3.33
N PHE A 17 -21.98 -3.85 4.05
CA PHE A 17 -20.73 -4.55 4.33
C PHE A 17 -20.09 -5.13 3.08
N ASP A 18 -20.88 -5.59 2.11
CA ASP A 18 -20.35 -6.14 0.86
C ASP A 18 -19.71 -5.06 0.00
N ALA A 19 -20.23 -3.83 0.04
CA ALA A 19 -19.59 -2.68 -0.63
C ALA A 19 -18.20 -2.40 -0.07
N TYR A 20 -18.01 -2.55 1.24
CA TYR A 20 -16.69 -2.44 1.88
C TYR A 20 -15.77 -3.59 1.50
N ALA A 21 -16.32 -4.78 1.37
CA ALA A 21 -15.56 -6.00 1.12
C ALA A 21 -15.24 -6.20 -0.37
N GLU A 22 -16.04 -5.67 -1.30
CA GLU A 22 -15.84 -5.82 -2.75
C GLU A 22 -14.92 -4.78 -3.36
N ASN A 23 -14.64 -3.72 -2.64
CA ASN A 23 -13.70 -2.69 -3.06
C ASN A 23 -12.45 -2.73 -2.19
N PRO A 24 -11.45 -3.57 -2.49
CA PRO A 24 -10.12 -3.41 -1.96
C PRO A 24 -9.53 -2.13 -2.58
N PHE A 25 -9.95 -0.99 -2.09
CA PHE A 25 -9.39 0.27 -2.55
C PHE A 25 -7.99 0.44 -1.98
N ALA A 26 -6.99 0.32 -2.84
CA ALA A 26 -5.92 1.27 -2.72
C ALA A 26 -6.59 2.64 -2.72
N MET A 27 -6.52 3.38 -1.62
CA MET A 27 -7.01 4.75 -1.59
C MET A 27 -6.11 5.55 -2.53
N PRO A 28 -6.51 5.81 -3.78
CA PRO A 28 -5.66 6.62 -4.63
C PRO A 28 -5.59 7.99 -3.99
N LEU A 29 -4.41 8.54 -3.89
CA LEU A 29 -4.29 9.99 -3.87
C LEU A 29 -5.26 10.48 -4.94
N GLY A 30 -6.16 11.40 -4.62
CA GLY A 30 -7.23 11.82 -5.53
C GLY A 30 -6.71 12.34 -6.89
N ARG A 31 -5.41 12.60 -6.99
CA ARG A 31 -4.67 13.04 -8.20
C ARG A 31 -3.28 12.39 -8.25
N LYS A 32 -2.61 12.49 -9.38
CA LYS A 32 -1.19 12.08 -9.52
C LYS A 32 -0.29 12.92 -8.61
N VAL A 33 0.79 12.32 -8.14
CA VAL A 33 1.89 13.08 -7.55
C VAL A 33 2.42 14.04 -8.61
N ALA A 34 2.58 15.29 -8.22
CA ALA A 34 3.10 16.34 -9.09
C ALA A 34 4.35 16.97 -8.47
N GLU A 35 5.11 17.70 -9.29
CA GLU A 35 6.34 18.35 -8.85
C GLU A 35 6.09 19.29 -7.67
N GLU A 36 4.97 20.01 -7.68
CA GLU A 36 4.58 20.95 -6.62
C GLU A 36 4.39 20.27 -5.26
N ASP A 37 4.10 18.96 -5.23
CA ASP A 37 3.94 18.20 -3.99
C ASP A 37 5.28 17.86 -3.33
N ILE A 38 6.34 17.79 -4.14
CA ILE A 38 7.61 17.19 -3.73
C ILE A 38 8.83 18.11 -3.91
N CYS A 39 8.68 19.28 -4.56
CA CYS A 39 9.80 20.16 -4.91
C CYS A 39 10.62 20.58 -3.68
N GLU A 40 9.96 20.91 -2.57
CA GLU A 40 10.58 21.33 -1.31
C GLU A 40 10.81 20.17 -0.32
N ALA A 41 10.43 18.93 -0.67
CA ALA A 41 10.58 17.78 0.21
C ALA A 41 11.99 17.20 0.15
N ASP A 42 12.61 16.94 1.29
CA ASP A 42 13.87 16.19 1.39
C ASP A 42 13.64 14.68 1.24
N VAL A 43 12.49 14.19 1.67
CA VAL A 43 12.06 12.80 1.60
C VAL A 43 10.56 12.73 1.36
N VAL A 44 10.13 11.74 0.59
CA VAL A 44 8.72 11.46 0.33
C VAL A 44 8.29 10.22 1.12
N ILE A 45 7.22 10.33 1.86
CA ILE A 45 6.55 9.18 2.50
C ILE A 45 5.38 8.78 1.61
N TYR A 46 5.48 7.61 1.00
CA TYR A 46 4.44 7.09 0.12
C TYR A 46 3.72 5.91 0.78
N VAL A 47 2.41 6.02 0.95
CA VAL A 47 1.60 5.03 1.67
C VAL A 47 0.86 4.15 0.68
N ILE A 48 1.11 2.85 0.75
CA ILE A 48 0.38 1.81 0.03
C ILE A 48 -0.58 1.16 1.00
N SER A 49 -1.88 1.32 0.75
CA SER A 49 -2.92 0.76 1.61
C SER A 49 -3.71 -0.32 0.89
N ARG A 50 -4.06 -1.37 1.65
CA ARG A 50 -4.95 -2.43 1.20
C ARG A 50 -6.00 -2.69 2.26
N ILE A 51 -7.23 -2.88 1.82
CA ILE A 51 -8.32 -3.32 2.70
C ILE A 51 -8.36 -4.84 2.62
N SER A 52 -8.29 -5.49 3.77
CA SER A 52 -8.61 -6.91 3.90
C SER A 52 -9.86 -7.01 4.77
N GLY A 53 -10.93 -7.54 4.21
CA GLY A 53 -12.17 -7.81 4.92
C GLY A 53 -12.24 -9.26 5.40
N GLU A 54 -12.96 -9.49 6.49
CA GLU A 54 -13.29 -10.84 6.94
C GLU A 54 -14.10 -11.56 5.86
N GLY A 55 -13.75 -12.82 5.59
CA GLY A 55 -14.46 -13.67 4.62
C GLY A 55 -14.04 -13.44 3.15
N LYS A 56 -13.03 -12.65 2.87
CA LYS A 56 -12.51 -12.45 1.51
C LYS A 56 -10.99 -12.55 1.47
N ASP A 57 -10.50 -13.44 0.62
CA ASP A 57 -9.07 -13.54 0.34
C ASP A 57 -8.61 -12.41 -0.57
N ARG A 58 -7.35 -12.05 -0.43
CA ARG A 58 -6.70 -11.10 -1.33
C ARG A 58 -6.51 -11.74 -2.70
N ARG A 59 -6.74 -10.94 -3.74
CA ARG A 59 -6.72 -11.40 -5.12
C ARG A 59 -5.38 -11.09 -5.78
N LYS A 60 -4.92 -11.98 -6.65
CA LYS A 60 -3.74 -11.79 -7.50
C LYS A 60 -4.02 -10.80 -8.65
N VAL A 61 -4.36 -9.56 -8.31
CA VAL A 61 -4.69 -8.50 -9.28
C VAL A 61 -4.03 -7.17 -8.90
N LYS A 62 -3.95 -6.25 -9.87
CA LYS A 62 -3.50 -4.87 -9.65
C LYS A 62 -4.42 -4.15 -8.66
N GLY A 63 -3.81 -3.40 -7.74
CA GLY A 63 -4.51 -2.69 -6.68
C GLY A 63 -4.81 -3.55 -5.46
N ASP A 64 -4.51 -4.85 -5.49
CA ASP A 64 -4.60 -5.75 -4.35
C ASP A 64 -3.23 -6.37 -4.04
N TYR A 65 -2.91 -7.57 -4.56
CA TYR A 65 -1.58 -8.17 -4.35
C TYR A 65 -0.49 -7.39 -5.11
N TYR A 66 -0.76 -6.99 -6.35
CA TYR A 66 0.12 -6.12 -7.12
C TYR A 66 -0.14 -4.65 -6.86
N LEU A 67 0.83 -3.80 -7.19
CA LEU A 67 0.62 -2.35 -7.25
C LEU A 67 -0.48 -2.01 -8.24
N SER A 68 -1.28 -1.00 -7.93
CA SER A 68 -2.19 -0.40 -8.90
C SER A 68 -1.40 0.37 -9.96
N GLU A 69 -2.00 0.62 -11.12
CA GLU A 69 -1.37 1.42 -12.17
C GLU A 69 -0.96 2.81 -11.66
N ARG A 70 -1.79 3.40 -10.80
CA ARG A 70 -1.48 4.68 -10.18
C ARG A 70 -0.26 4.62 -9.27
N GLU A 71 -0.16 3.61 -8.42
CA GLU A 71 0.98 3.45 -7.52
C GLU A 71 2.27 3.22 -8.31
N GLU A 72 2.21 2.42 -9.37
CA GLU A 72 3.35 2.24 -10.28
C GLU A 72 3.77 3.55 -10.95
N GLU A 73 2.80 4.32 -11.48
CA GLU A 73 3.06 5.61 -12.12
C GLU A 73 3.68 6.62 -11.14
N ASP A 74 3.11 6.75 -9.95
CA ASP A 74 3.58 7.68 -8.93
C ASP A 74 4.99 7.31 -8.45
N LEU A 75 5.26 6.02 -8.21
CA LEU A 75 6.59 5.58 -7.77
C LEU A 75 7.66 5.73 -8.86
N ARG A 76 7.33 5.47 -10.14
CA ARG A 76 8.24 5.75 -11.25
C ARG A 76 8.52 7.24 -11.38
N TYR A 77 7.50 8.09 -11.28
CA TYR A 77 7.67 9.54 -11.30
C TYR A 77 8.60 10.03 -10.18
N LEU A 78 8.41 9.53 -8.95
CA LEU A 78 9.27 9.85 -7.81
C LEU A 78 10.72 9.40 -8.04
N ALA A 79 10.91 8.26 -8.70
CA ALA A 79 12.23 7.78 -9.08
C ALA A 79 12.91 8.70 -10.11
N GLU A 80 12.17 9.14 -11.13
CA GLU A 80 12.65 10.08 -12.15
C GLU A 80 13.03 11.43 -11.54
N MET A 81 12.28 11.90 -10.57
CA MET A 81 12.56 13.14 -9.83
C MET A 81 13.70 13.01 -8.82
N ASN A 82 14.31 11.84 -8.73
CA ASN A 82 15.43 11.53 -7.81
C ASN A 82 15.13 11.88 -6.34
N LYS A 83 13.89 11.69 -5.91
CA LYS A 83 13.47 11.94 -4.53
C LYS A 83 13.61 10.67 -3.69
N PRO A 84 14.24 10.72 -2.51
CA PRO A 84 14.25 9.60 -1.59
C PRO A 84 12.82 9.27 -1.15
N VAL A 85 12.45 7.99 -1.19
CA VAL A 85 11.11 7.52 -0.83
C VAL A 85 11.20 6.54 0.33
N ILE A 86 10.31 6.70 1.30
CA ILE A 86 10.01 5.70 2.32
C ILE A 86 8.62 5.14 2.00
N LEU A 87 8.53 3.85 1.74
CA LEU A 87 7.25 3.17 1.55
C LEU A 87 6.67 2.75 2.89
N ILE A 88 5.41 3.09 3.10
CA ILE A 88 4.63 2.60 4.24
C ILE A 88 3.61 1.61 3.71
N LEU A 89 3.67 0.38 4.18
CA LEU A 89 2.72 -0.67 3.83
C LEU A 89 1.66 -0.79 4.91
N ASN A 90 0.48 -0.23 4.63
CA ASN A 90 -0.71 -0.34 5.47
C ASN A 90 -1.62 -1.44 4.88
N ALA A 91 -1.18 -2.68 5.03
CA ALA A 91 -1.84 -3.84 4.45
C ALA A 91 -1.73 -5.05 5.39
N GLY A 92 -2.78 -5.85 5.48
CA GLY A 92 -2.82 -7.05 6.32
C GLY A 92 -1.99 -8.23 5.79
N GLY A 93 -1.38 -8.11 4.60
CA GLY A 93 -0.56 -9.15 3.98
C GLY A 93 0.38 -8.59 2.93
N PRO A 94 1.15 -9.45 2.23
CA PRO A 94 2.15 -9.04 1.27
C PRO A 94 1.59 -8.21 0.11
N VAL A 95 2.41 -7.28 -0.38
CA VAL A 95 2.24 -6.58 -1.66
C VAL A 95 3.50 -6.81 -2.47
N GLU A 96 3.37 -7.22 -3.71
CA GLU A 96 4.53 -7.43 -4.58
C GLU A 96 5.12 -6.08 -5.01
N LEU A 97 6.40 -5.90 -4.68
CA LEU A 97 7.15 -4.67 -4.94
C LEU A 97 8.37 -4.90 -5.84
N THR A 98 8.59 -6.13 -6.29
CA THR A 98 9.84 -6.53 -6.96
C THR A 98 10.16 -5.63 -8.14
N ASP A 99 9.20 -5.44 -9.04
CA ASP A 99 9.43 -4.67 -10.26
C ASP A 99 9.84 -3.21 -9.98
N ILE A 100 9.22 -2.56 -9.00
CA ILE A 100 9.59 -1.18 -8.67
C ILE A 100 10.93 -1.11 -7.93
N LEU A 101 11.23 -2.08 -7.07
CA LEU A 101 12.50 -2.13 -6.35
C LEU A 101 13.69 -2.43 -7.28
N GLU A 102 13.48 -3.16 -8.37
CA GLU A 102 14.50 -3.40 -9.39
C GLU A 102 14.71 -2.19 -10.33
N GLN A 103 13.72 -1.30 -10.43
CA GLN A 103 13.78 -0.14 -11.32
C GLN A 103 14.40 1.10 -10.67
N THR A 104 14.49 1.18 -9.34
CA THR A 104 14.98 2.38 -8.67
C THR A 104 15.65 2.10 -7.34
N ASP A 105 16.73 2.83 -7.11
CA ASP A 105 17.41 2.89 -5.80
C ASP A 105 16.87 4.00 -4.89
N ASN A 106 15.84 4.73 -5.32
CA ASN A 106 15.31 5.85 -4.56
C ASN A 106 14.41 5.43 -3.40
N ILE A 107 13.93 4.19 -3.37
CA ILE A 107 13.23 3.64 -2.22
C ILE A 107 14.26 3.30 -1.14
N LYS A 108 14.36 4.16 -0.13
CA LYS A 108 15.38 4.08 0.93
C LYS A 108 14.94 3.27 2.14
N GLY A 109 13.66 3.00 2.26
CA GLY A 109 13.11 2.19 3.35
C GLY A 109 11.71 1.72 3.06
N ILE A 110 11.37 0.57 3.64
CA ILE A 110 10.02 0.01 3.59
C ILE A 110 9.63 -0.32 5.03
N LEU A 111 8.52 0.26 5.48
CA LEU A 111 7.98 0.01 6.80
C LEU A 111 6.61 -0.66 6.65
N ASN A 112 6.52 -1.91 7.08
CA ASN A 112 5.24 -2.61 7.16
C ASN A 112 4.59 -2.31 8.49
N ILE A 113 3.48 -1.57 8.46
CA ILE A 113 2.72 -1.20 9.64
C ILE A 113 1.50 -2.08 9.85
N SER A 114 1.24 -2.99 8.93
CA SER A 114 0.00 -3.78 8.90
C SER A 114 -1.22 -2.85 8.93
N GLN A 115 -2.25 -3.19 9.69
CA GLN A 115 -3.45 -2.37 9.91
C GLN A 115 -3.45 -1.91 11.36
N LEU A 116 -2.85 -0.76 11.61
CA LEU A 116 -2.71 -0.20 12.95
C LEU A 116 -4.06 0.23 13.53
N GLY A 117 -4.13 0.26 14.85
CA GLY A 117 -5.26 0.78 15.59
C GLY A 117 -5.31 2.31 15.64
N GLN A 118 -6.08 2.83 16.57
CA GLN A 118 -6.39 4.26 16.71
C GLN A 118 -5.15 5.15 16.84
N GLU A 119 -4.15 4.73 17.61
CA GLU A 119 -2.90 5.47 17.83
C GLU A 119 -1.82 5.17 16.76
N GLY A 120 -2.20 4.51 15.67
CA GLY A 120 -1.26 4.06 14.65
C GLY A 120 -0.51 5.17 13.96
N GLY A 121 -1.14 6.33 13.77
CA GLY A 121 -0.50 7.50 13.19
C GLY A 121 0.62 8.06 14.07
N ASP A 122 0.38 8.17 15.36
CA ASP A 122 1.37 8.67 16.34
C ASP A 122 2.53 7.70 16.48
N ALA A 123 2.26 6.39 16.58
CA ALA A 123 3.29 5.36 16.60
C ALA A 123 4.16 5.36 15.34
N LEU A 124 3.56 5.52 14.17
CA LEU A 124 4.28 5.64 12.91
C LEU A 124 5.16 6.90 12.88
N ALA A 125 4.64 8.04 13.35
CA ALA A 125 5.38 9.28 13.41
C ALA A 125 6.60 9.15 14.36
N ASP A 126 6.45 8.52 15.51
CA ASP A 126 7.55 8.31 16.45
C ASP A 126 8.66 7.42 15.88
N VAL A 127 8.30 6.39 15.10
CA VAL A 127 9.28 5.56 14.39
C VAL A 127 9.99 6.38 13.30
N LEU A 128 9.26 7.11 12.47
CA LEU A 128 9.83 7.92 11.38
C LEU A 128 10.73 9.04 11.89
N LEU A 129 10.43 9.60 13.06
CA LEU A 129 11.24 10.62 13.73
C LEU A 129 12.39 10.04 14.55
N GLY A 130 12.55 8.73 14.60
CA GLY A 130 13.60 8.06 15.33
C GLY A 130 13.46 8.10 16.86
N LYS A 131 12.28 8.40 17.37
CA LYS A 131 11.99 8.35 18.81
C LYS A 131 11.79 6.92 19.30
N GLU A 132 11.26 6.07 18.42
CA GLU A 132 11.03 4.65 18.68
C GLU A 132 11.64 3.79 17.59
N VAL A 133 12.00 2.56 17.94
CA VAL A 133 12.56 1.57 17.02
C VAL A 133 11.51 0.51 16.72
N PRO A 134 11.23 0.18 15.45
CA PRO A 134 10.27 -0.86 15.11
C PRO A 134 10.77 -2.22 15.62
N GLY A 135 10.07 -2.80 16.58
CA GLY A 135 10.41 -4.10 17.21
C GLY A 135 9.73 -5.29 16.55
N GLY A 136 8.76 -5.06 15.68
CA GLY A 136 7.99 -6.10 15.00
C GLY A 136 8.82 -6.94 14.05
N LYS A 137 8.38 -8.17 13.81
CA LYS A 137 8.94 -9.10 12.83
C LYS A 137 7.85 -9.49 11.83
N LEU A 138 8.23 -9.75 10.61
CA LEU A 138 7.31 -10.32 9.63
C LEU A 138 6.85 -11.69 10.11
N THR A 139 5.56 -11.92 10.05
CA THR A 139 4.93 -13.21 10.45
C THR A 139 5.08 -14.29 9.38
N THR A 140 5.41 -13.88 8.16
CA THR A 140 5.57 -14.77 7.02
C THR A 140 6.74 -14.30 6.14
N THR A 141 7.27 -15.19 5.32
CA THR A 141 8.23 -14.83 4.28
C THR A 141 7.50 -14.12 3.15
N TRP A 142 8.01 -12.97 2.74
CA TRP A 142 7.53 -12.28 1.55
C TRP A 142 8.36 -12.74 0.35
N ALA A 143 7.70 -13.43 -0.55
CA ALA A 143 8.30 -13.86 -1.80
C ALA A 143 8.57 -12.65 -2.72
N ARG A 144 9.56 -12.76 -3.59
CA ARG A 144 9.81 -11.75 -4.62
C ARG A 144 8.67 -11.69 -5.62
N ARG A 145 8.19 -12.87 -6.06
CA ARG A 145 7.07 -13.02 -6.97
C ARG A 145 6.03 -13.96 -6.39
N TYR A 146 4.81 -13.79 -6.81
CA TYR A 146 3.70 -14.67 -6.36
C TYR A 146 4.01 -16.14 -6.62
N GLU A 147 4.61 -16.45 -7.74
CA GLU A 147 4.95 -17.80 -8.18
C GLU A 147 6.02 -18.49 -7.32
N ASP A 148 6.75 -17.71 -6.51
CA ASP A 148 7.76 -18.22 -5.57
C ASP A 148 7.12 -18.81 -4.28
N TYR A 149 5.82 -18.60 -4.06
CA TYR A 149 5.11 -19.24 -2.95
C TYR A 149 4.82 -20.72 -3.29
N PRO A 150 5.13 -21.66 -2.38
CA PRO A 150 4.96 -23.09 -2.65
C PRO A 150 3.55 -23.53 -3.05
N ALA A 151 2.53 -22.79 -2.62
CA ALA A 151 1.12 -23.10 -2.89
C ALA A 151 0.49 -22.15 -3.93
N SER A 152 1.30 -21.43 -4.70
CA SER A 152 0.81 -20.38 -5.62
C SER A 152 -0.12 -20.91 -6.73
N GLU A 153 0.02 -22.18 -7.13
CA GLU A 153 -0.80 -22.81 -8.14
C GLU A 153 -2.07 -23.49 -7.57
N GLU A 154 -2.11 -23.70 -6.26
CA GLU A 154 -3.20 -24.43 -5.58
C GLU A 154 -4.20 -23.47 -4.89
N TYR A 155 -3.85 -22.20 -4.77
CA TYR A 155 -4.64 -21.15 -4.13
C TYR A 155 -5.26 -20.24 -5.20
N GLY A 156 -6.57 -20.38 -5.42
CA GLY A 156 -7.32 -19.52 -6.33
C GLY A 156 -8.76 -19.91 -6.44
#